data_cf477d494827bd6515eeb5474662f643
#
_entry.id   cf477d494827bd6515eeb5474662f643
#
_cell.length_a   1.000
_cell.length_b   1.000
_cell.length_c   1.000
_cell.angle_alpha   90.00
_cell.angle_beta   90.00
_cell.angle_gamma   90.00
#
_symmetry.space_group_name_H-M   'P 1'
#
loop_
_entity.id
_entity.type
_entity.pdbx_description
1 polymer ?
#
loop_
_entity_poly.entity_id
_entity_poly.type
_entity_poly.pdbx_seq_one_letter_code
_entity_poly.pdbx_strand_id
1 'polypeptide(L)'
;GLIKIKMKTDINGKESTTIIRPLSYDEKTNQTFLEAIPLTGRQHQIRVHLNSIGHKIIGDPIYGTSEDFTNEFLKNNISDELRIKTTKSSRLMLQADYLEFEFLNNIYIFKSMQKIQKT
;
A
#
# COMPACT_ATOMS: atom_id res chain seq x y z
N GLY A 1 -13.10 7.59 11.65
CA GLY A 1 -13.85 7.90 10.47
C GLY A 1 -13.19 7.40 9.18
N LEU A 2 -13.86 7.61 8.07
CA LEU A 2 -13.32 7.23 6.76
C LEU A 2 -12.60 8.41 6.12
N ILE A 3 -11.49 8.09 5.46
CA ILE A 3 -10.71 9.06 4.69
C ILE A 3 -10.81 8.65 3.23
N LYS A 4 -11.16 9.59 2.36
CA LYS A 4 -11.27 9.36 0.92
C LYS A 4 -10.14 10.08 0.20
N ILE A 5 -9.35 9.35 -0.57
CA ILE A 5 -8.25 9.89 -1.35
C ILE A 5 -8.61 9.81 -2.83
N LYS A 6 -8.56 10.95 -3.51
CA LYS A 6 -8.75 11.04 -4.97
C LYS A 6 -7.51 11.62 -5.60
N MET A 7 -7.04 11.02 -6.69
CA MET A 7 -5.90 11.51 -7.44
C MET A 7 -6.15 11.38 -8.94
N LYS A 8 -5.54 12.28 -9.72
CA LYS A 8 -5.38 12.14 -11.16
C LYS A 8 -3.90 11.91 -11.45
N THR A 9 -3.60 10.98 -12.33
CA THR A 9 -2.22 10.59 -12.59
C THR A 9 -1.50 11.50 -13.58
N ASP A 10 -2.23 12.22 -14.44
CA ASP A 10 -1.69 13.17 -15.41
C ASP A 10 -2.78 14.12 -15.94
N ILE A 11 -2.45 14.95 -16.94
CA ILE A 11 -3.38 15.91 -17.53
C ILE A 11 -4.59 15.23 -18.20
N ASN A 12 -4.37 14.05 -18.79
CA ASN A 12 -5.41 13.20 -19.34
C ASN A 12 -5.82 12.12 -18.35
N GLY A 13 -5.47 12.34 -17.11
CA GLY A 13 -5.36 11.35 -16.09
C GLY A 13 -6.64 10.65 -15.74
N LYS A 14 -6.52 9.36 -15.64
CA LYS A 14 -7.56 8.53 -15.04
C LYS A 14 -7.64 8.86 -13.57
N GLU A 15 -8.83 9.08 -13.09
CA GLU A 15 -9.03 9.26 -11.66
C GLU A 15 -8.80 7.94 -10.92
N SER A 16 -8.25 8.05 -9.74
CA SER A 16 -8.13 6.93 -8.81
C SER A 16 -8.68 7.33 -7.45
N THR A 17 -9.39 6.42 -6.82
CA THR A 17 -10.04 6.69 -5.53
C THR A 17 -9.79 5.52 -4.58
N THR A 18 -9.34 5.84 -3.37
CA THR A 18 -9.15 4.85 -2.29
C THR A 18 -9.84 5.37 -1.04
N ILE A 19 -10.57 4.50 -0.37
CA ILE A 19 -11.14 4.78 0.95
C ILE A 19 -10.26 4.09 1.99
N ILE A 20 -9.91 4.82 3.05
CA ILE A 20 -9.09 4.32 4.13
C ILE A 20 -9.89 4.35 5.42
N ARG A 21 -9.85 3.26 6.16
CA ARG A 21 -10.43 3.15 7.48
C ARG A 21 -9.34 2.81 8.49
N PRO A 22 -8.86 3.79 9.27
CA PRO A 22 -7.92 3.49 10.35
C PRO A 22 -8.55 2.58 11.39
N LEU A 23 -7.83 1.54 11.80
CA LEU A 23 -8.32 0.54 12.74
C LEU A 23 -7.68 0.71 14.13
N SER A 24 -6.37 0.96 14.18
CA SER A 24 -5.67 1.16 15.44
C SER A 24 -4.37 1.90 15.22
N TYR A 25 -3.94 2.64 16.25
CA TYR A 25 -2.70 3.40 16.23
C TYR A 25 -1.80 2.96 17.38
N ASP A 26 -0.53 2.74 17.08
CA ASP A 26 0.50 2.41 18.08
C ASP A 26 1.39 3.63 18.27
N GLU A 27 1.28 4.28 19.42
CA GLU A 27 2.09 5.44 19.78
C GLU A 27 3.59 5.14 19.82
N LYS A 28 3.96 3.95 20.28
CA LYS A 28 5.38 3.59 20.46
C LYS A 28 6.12 3.55 19.16
N THR A 29 5.49 3.03 18.13
CA THR A 29 6.09 2.89 16.81
C THR A 29 5.65 3.97 15.85
N ASN A 30 4.65 4.78 16.23
CA ASN A 30 4.01 5.76 15.35
C ASN A 30 3.51 5.10 14.07
N GLN A 31 2.83 3.96 14.22
CA GLN A 31 2.31 3.18 13.10
C GLN A 31 0.81 3.02 13.24
N THR A 32 0.13 3.04 12.10
CA THR A 32 -1.32 2.84 12.04
C THR A 32 -1.63 1.56 11.29
N PHE A 33 -2.47 0.72 11.88
CA PHE A 33 -3.06 -0.41 11.20
C PHE A 33 -4.39 0.05 10.58
N LEU A 34 -4.53 -0.13 9.27
CA LEU A 34 -5.70 0.37 8.57
C LEU A 34 -6.20 -0.61 7.52
N GLU A 35 -7.43 -0.37 7.09
CA GLU A 35 -8.03 -1.04 5.95
C GLU A 35 -8.08 -0.05 4.79
N ALA A 36 -7.67 -0.49 3.60
CA ALA A 36 -7.73 0.32 2.39
C ALA A 36 -8.69 -0.35 1.40
N ILE A 37 -9.61 0.43 0.86
CA ILE A 37 -10.61 -0.03 -0.10
C ILE A 37 -10.42 0.75 -1.39
N PRO A 38 -9.74 0.18 -2.40
CA PRO A 38 -9.60 0.85 -3.69
C PRO A 38 -10.91 0.75 -4.47
N LEU A 39 -11.43 1.88 -4.88
CA LEU A 39 -12.62 1.95 -5.74
C LEU A 39 -12.27 1.89 -7.22
N THR A 40 -10.99 2.07 -7.53
CA THR A 40 -10.38 1.92 -8.85
C THR A 40 -9.17 1.00 -8.71
N GLY A 41 -8.66 0.47 -9.82
CA GLY A 41 -7.56 -0.50 -9.78
C GLY A 41 -6.33 -0.04 -10.53
N ARG A 42 -5.81 1.16 -10.27
CA ARG A 42 -4.59 1.65 -10.90
C ARG A 42 -3.37 0.99 -10.29
N GLN A 43 -2.30 0.91 -11.08
CA GLN A 43 -1.06 0.28 -10.64
C GLN A 43 -0.53 0.92 -9.36
N HIS A 44 -0.20 0.11 -8.37
CA HIS A 44 0.31 0.53 -7.07
C HIS A 44 -0.57 1.57 -6.36
N GLN A 45 -1.85 1.59 -6.65
CA GLN A 45 -2.75 2.67 -6.22
C GLN A 45 -2.72 2.92 -4.71
N ILE A 46 -2.88 1.88 -3.90
CA ILE A 46 -2.90 2.04 -2.44
C ILE A 46 -1.58 2.60 -1.93
N ARG A 47 -0.47 2.10 -2.48
CA ARG A 47 0.89 2.55 -2.11
C ARG A 47 1.10 4.02 -2.44
N VAL A 48 0.72 4.42 -3.64
CA VAL A 48 0.83 5.81 -4.10
C VAL A 48 -0.06 6.72 -3.25
N HIS A 49 -1.30 6.32 -3.03
CA HIS A 49 -2.24 7.13 -2.26
C HIS A 49 -1.79 7.35 -0.82
N LEU A 50 -1.38 6.28 -0.13
CA LEU A 50 -0.91 6.39 1.24
C LEU A 50 0.35 7.24 1.34
N ASN A 51 1.29 7.09 0.42
CA ASN A 51 2.48 7.93 0.40
C ASN A 51 2.13 9.40 0.16
N SER A 52 1.14 9.69 -0.67
CA SER A 52 0.74 11.05 -1.01
C SER A 52 0.19 11.84 0.19
N ILE A 53 -0.38 11.14 1.17
CA ILE A 53 -0.90 11.76 2.38
C ILE A 53 0.08 11.68 3.56
N GLY A 54 1.34 11.32 3.30
CA GLY A 54 2.38 11.25 4.32
C GLY A 54 2.38 9.98 5.16
N HIS A 55 1.70 8.93 4.72
CA HIS A 55 1.58 7.67 5.44
C HIS A 55 2.03 6.48 4.58
N LYS A 56 3.29 6.49 4.18
CA LYS A 56 3.85 5.39 3.40
C LYS A 56 3.68 4.05 4.10
N ILE A 57 3.53 2.99 3.30
CA ILE A 57 3.39 1.65 3.84
C ILE A 57 4.74 1.13 4.36
N ILE A 58 4.73 0.51 5.52
CA ILE A 58 5.93 -0.13 6.07
C ILE A 58 6.43 -1.20 5.11
N GLY A 59 7.74 -1.20 4.88
CA GLY A 59 8.37 -2.15 3.97
C GLY A 59 8.31 -1.75 2.51
N ASP A 60 7.67 -0.62 2.17
CA ASP A 60 7.61 -0.18 0.77
C ASP A 60 9.00 0.28 0.30
N PRO A 61 9.60 -0.41 -0.68
CA PRO A 61 10.94 -0.09 -1.12
C PRO A 61 10.99 1.01 -2.18
N ILE A 62 9.83 1.45 -2.65
CA ILE A 62 9.72 2.40 -3.76
C ILE A 62 9.13 3.72 -3.30
N TYR A 63 7.90 3.67 -2.75
CA TYR A 63 7.18 4.87 -2.35
C TYR A 63 7.57 5.29 -0.94
N GLY A 64 8.12 6.49 -0.82
CA GLY A 64 8.58 7.04 0.46
C GLY A 64 10.04 6.79 0.77
N THR A 65 10.82 6.21 -0.16
CA THR A 65 12.26 6.06 -0.04
C THR A 65 12.97 7.08 -0.94
N SER A 66 14.29 7.23 -0.77
CA SER A 66 15.07 8.08 -1.66
C SER A 66 15.12 7.51 -3.07
N GLU A 67 15.37 8.35 -4.05
CA GLU A 67 15.55 7.92 -5.43
C GLU A 67 16.70 6.93 -5.56
N ASP A 68 17.81 7.19 -4.87
CA ASP A 68 18.96 6.27 -4.88
C ASP A 68 18.60 4.89 -4.33
N PHE A 69 17.89 4.84 -3.21
CA PHE A 69 17.46 3.57 -2.63
C PHE A 69 16.54 2.82 -3.60
N THR A 70 15.56 3.51 -4.16
CA THR A 70 14.62 2.91 -5.12
C THR A 70 15.36 2.32 -6.32
N ASN A 71 16.30 3.07 -6.90
CA ASN A 71 17.08 2.63 -8.04
C ASN A 71 17.90 1.39 -7.72
N GLU A 72 18.56 1.37 -6.57
CA GLU A 72 19.34 0.20 -6.14
C GLU A 72 18.44 -1.00 -5.83
N PHE A 73 17.26 -0.77 -5.25
CA PHE A 73 16.30 -1.83 -5.02
C PHE A 73 15.85 -2.47 -6.34
N LEU A 74 15.53 -1.66 -7.35
CA LEU A 74 15.09 -2.16 -8.66
C LEU A 74 16.19 -2.94 -9.38
N LYS A 75 17.46 -2.67 -9.08
CA LYS A 75 18.61 -3.44 -9.56
C LYS A 75 18.91 -4.68 -8.73
N ASN A 76 18.10 -4.94 -7.71
CA ASN A 76 18.27 -6.05 -6.79
C ASN A 76 19.56 -5.96 -5.96
N ASN A 77 19.99 -4.74 -5.64
CA ASN A 77 21.22 -4.47 -4.89
C ASN A 77 20.99 -4.10 -3.42
N ILE A 78 19.77 -4.26 -2.91
CA ILE A 78 19.45 -3.94 -1.52
C ILE A 78 19.35 -5.24 -0.71
N SER A 79 20.13 -5.33 0.37
CA SER A 79 20.03 -6.45 1.29
C SER A 79 18.75 -6.35 2.13
N ASP A 80 18.31 -7.48 2.67
CA ASP A 80 17.17 -7.49 3.59
C ASP A 80 17.44 -6.62 4.82
N GLU A 81 18.68 -6.63 5.34
CA GLU A 81 19.06 -5.82 6.49
C GLU A 81 18.91 -4.33 6.21
N LEU A 82 19.39 -3.87 5.06
CA LEU A 82 19.27 -2.46 4.67
C LEU A 82 17.81 -2.09 4.42
N ARG A 83 17.04 -2.99 3.82
CA ARG A 83 15.62 -2.76 3.60
C ARG A 83 14.87 -2.61 4.93
N ILE A 84 15.13 -3.48 5.88
CA ILE A 84 14.51 -3.40 7.22
C ILE A 84 14.88 -2.09 7.91
N LYS A 85 16.15 -1.72 7.84
CA LYS A 85 16.62 -0.46 8.45
C LYS A 85 15.94 0.76 7.84
N THR A 86 15.74 0.76 6.53
CA THR A 86 15.21 1.90 5.77
C THR A 86 13.69 1.94 5.79
N THR A 87 13.03 0.79 5.63
CA THR A 87 11.57 0.70 5.44
C THR A 87 10.83 0.03 6.59
N LYS A 88 11.57 -0.46 7.58
CA LYS A 88 11.09 -1.11 8.81
C LYS A 88 10.55 -2.52 8.62
N SER A 89 10.65 -3.09 7.41
CA SER A 89 10.30 -4.48 7.15
C SER A 89 11.04 -4.99 5.93
N SER A 90 11.28 -6.29 5.87
CA SER A 90 11.87 -6.95 4.70
C SER A 90 10.83 -7.24 3.61
N ARG A 91 9.57 -6.93 3.87
CA ARG A 91 8.49 -7.11 2.90
C ARG A 91 7.50 -5.95 2.97
N LEU A 92 6.77 -5.74 1.89
CA LEU A 92 5.69 -4.75 1.86
C LEU A 92 4.55 -5.22 2.77
N MET A 93 4.19 -4.41 3.75
CA MET A 93 3.12 -4.73 4.71
C MET A 93 1.76 -4.37 4.15
N LEU A 94 1.44 -4.96 3.03
CA LEU A 94 0.15 -4.81 2.35
C LEU A 94 -0.34 -6.18 1.94
N GLN A 95 -1.56 -6.53 2.34
CA GLN A 95 -2.17 -7.81 2.05
C GLN A 95 -3.58 -7.62 1.53
N ALA A 96 -3.91 -8.28 0.43
CA ALA A 96 -5.28 -8.36 -0.05
C ALA A 96 -6.05 -9.36 0.82
N ASP A 97 -7.03 -8.85 1.57
CA ASP A 97 -7.84 -9.68 2.46
C ASP A 97 -9.12 -10.18 1.77
N TYR A 98 -9.59 -9.42 0.79
CA TYR A 98 -10.83 -9.73 0.08
C TYR A 98 -10.72 -9.20 -1.35
N LEU A 99 -11.08 -10.03 -2.30
CA LEU A 99 -11.15 -9.66 -3.72
C LEU A 99 -12.46 -10.18 -4.30
N GLU A 100 -13.24 -9.28 -4.88
CA GLU A 100 -14.46 -9.61 -5.62
C GLU A 100 -14.38 -8.96 -6.99
N PHE A 101 -14.67 -9.74 -8.03
CA PHE A 101 -14.74 -9.20 -9.38
C PHE A 101 -15.77 -9.93 -10.20
N GLU A 102 -16.28 -9.25 -11.23
CA GLU A 102 -17.21 -9.80 -12.19
C GLU A 102 -16.50 -10.03 -13.52
N PHE A 103 -16.63 -11.22 -14.07
CA PHE A 103 -16.06 -11.55 -15.36
C PHE A 103 -17.05 -12.40 -16.15
N LEU A 104 -17.43 -11.95 -17.35
CA LEU A 104 -18.40 -12.62 -18.21
C LEU A 104 -19.72 -12.96 -17.48
N ASN A 105 -20.23 -11.98 -16.72
CA ASN A 105 -21.46 -12.09 -15.93
C ASN A 105 -21.39 -13.09 -14.76
N ASN A 106 -20.19 -13.51 -14.39
CA ASN A 106 -19.98 -14.31 -13.17
C ASN A 106 -19.23 -13.46 -12.13
N ILE A 107 -19.56 -13.69 -10.87
CA ILE A 107 -18.90 -13.00 -9.76
C ILE A 107 -17.93 -13.99 -9.12
N TYR A 108 -16.67 -13.54 -8.95
CA TYR A 108 -15.61 -14.33 -8.32
C TYR A 108 -15.20 -13.64 -7.03
N ILE A 109 -15.15 -14.41 -5.94
CA ILE A 109 -14.80 -13.88 -4.62
C ILE A 109 -13.62 -14.67 -4.07
N PHE A 110 -12.56 -13.96 -3.67
CA PHE A 110 -11.38 -14.54 -3.05
C PHE A 110 -11.12 -13.87 -1.72
N LYS A 111 -10.86 -14.67 -0.69
CA LYS A 111 -10.48 -14.16 0.63
C LYS A 111 -9.10 -14.67 0.99
N SER A 112 -8.27 -13.79 1.52
CA SER A 112 -6.97 -14.19 2.03
C SER A 112 -7.14 -14.99 3.32
N MET A 113 -6.40 -16.09 3.41
CA MET A 113 -6.33 -16.90 4.63
C MET A 113 -5.20 -16.44 5.56
N GLN A 114 -4.34 -15.56 5.09
CA GLN A 114 -3.24 -14.99 5.87
C GLN A 114 -3.60 -13.60 6.33
N LYS A 115 -3.19 -13.27 7.55
CA LYS A 115 -3.40 -11.94 8.10
C LYS A 115 -2.05 -11.30 8.41
N ILE A 116 -1.94 -10.00 8.12
CA ILE A 116 -0.79 -9.21 8.53
C ILE A 116 -0.92 -9.01 10.03
N GLN A 117 0.11 -9.44 10.76
CA GLN A 117 0.13 -9.25 12.20
C GLN A 117 0.55 -7.82 12.53
N LYS A 118 -0.17 -7.26 13.47
CA LYS A 118 0.15 -5.96 14.04
C LYS A 118 1.42 -6.08 14.87
N THR A 119 2.41 -5.31 14.54
CA THR A 119 3.67 -5.27 15.30
C THR A 119 3.64 -4.20 16.37
#